data_a18f9584aa84aa2d8e089fd17ef3bd53
#
_entry.id   a18f9584aa84aa2d8e089fd17ef3bd53
#
_cell.length_a   1.000
_cell.length_b   1.000
_cell.length_c   1.000
_cell.angle_alpha   90.00
_cell.angle_beta   90.00
_cell.angle_gamma   90.00
#
_symmetry.space_group_name_H-M   'P 1'
#
loop_
_entity.id
_entity.type
_entity.pdbx_description
1 polymer ?
#
loop_
_entity_poly.entity_id
_entity_poly.type
_entity_poly.pdbx_seq_one_letter_code
_entity_poly.pdbx_strand_id
1 'polypeptide(L)'
;EKIELAEEIAGEPYEEIYTPDLEYSENNGMNIDETTGIDDYKTEPVPEGKPVPVEPQDAVIESKELTCTLAVRCDTILDNMLWLDKEKWELVPSDGVIFKEQTVEFYDGESVFDLLQREMKNSKIHMEFENTPMYNSAYIEGIGNLYEFDCGELSGWMYKVNDWFPNYGCSRYQLK
;
A
#
# COMPACT_ATOMS: atom_id res chain seq x y z
N GLU A 1 12.45 -13.48 10.65
CA GLU A 1 12.91 -12.11 10.27
C GLU A 1 11.80 -11.06 10.38
N LYS A 2 10.57 -11.33 9.90
CA LYS A 2 9.46 -10.35 10.04
C LYS A 2 8.90 -10.26 11.48
N ILE A 3 8.96 -11.32 12.25
CA ILE A 3 8.55 -11.34 13.66
C ILE A 3 9.56 -10.56 14.52
N GLU A 4 10.86 -10.69 14.25
CA GLU A 4 11.90 -9.89 14.92
C GLU A 4 11.74 -8.39 14.64
N LEU A 5 11.43 -7.98 13.39
CA LEU A 5 11.18 -6.58 13.06
C LEU A 5 9.91 -6.03 13.76
N ALA A 6 8.88 -6.82 13.91
CA ALA A 6 7.65 -6.41 14.60
C ALA A 6 7.85 -6.29 16.12
N GLU A 7 8.66 -7.16 16.74
CA GLU A 7 9.04 -7.08 18.15
C GLU A 7 9.98 -5.88 18.41
N GLU A 8 10.88 -5.56 17.49
CA GLU A 8 11.78 -4.41 17.60
C GLU A 8 11.02 -3.08 17.44
N ILE A 9 10.02 -3.02 16.57
CA ILE A 9 9.13 -1.84 16.40
C ILE A 9 8.19 -1.68 17.61
N ALA A 10 7.74 -2.75 18.23
CA ALA A 10 6.88 -2.69 19.41
C ALA A 10 7.64 -2.39 20.72
N GLY A 11 8.96 -2.49 20.72
CA GLY A 11 9.83 -2.29 21.91
C GLY A 11 10.35 -0.88 22.10
N GLU A 12 10.28 0.00 21.10
CA GLU A 12 10.70 1.39 21.21
C GLU A 12 9.48 2.28 21.50
N PRO A 13 9.48 3.04 22.62
CA PRO A 13 8.44 4.05 22.78
C PRO A 13 8.62 5.12 21.68
N TYR A 14 7.58 5.32 20.88
CA TYR A 14 7.48 6.41 19.91
C TYR A 14 7.47 7.77 20.63
N GLU A 15 8.61 8.18 21.18
CA GLU A 15 8.84 9.51 21.77
C GLU A 15 10.07 10.21 21.19
N GLU A 16 10.50 9.85 19.98
CA GLU A 16 11.23 10.85 19.19
C GLU A 16 10.18 11.70 18.49
N ILE A 17 10.01 12.92 19.01
CA ILE A 17 9.21 13.96 18.34
C ILE A 17 9.85 14.15 16.96
N TYR A 18 9.26 13.49 15.97
CA TYR A 18 9.61 13.68 14.58
C TYR A 18 9.41 15.16 14.26
N THR A 19 10.51 15.87 14.02
CA THR A 19 10.48 17.23 13.47
C THR A 19 10.59 17.09 11.96
N PRO A 20 9.49 17.23 11.21
CA PRO A 20 9.54 17.14 9.76
C PRO A 20 10.46 18.22 9.20
N ASP A 21 11.25 17.87 8.22
CA ASP A 21 11.90 18.86 7.37
C ASP A 21 10.82 19.48 6.49
N LEU A 22 10.32 20.65 6.90
CA LEU A 22 9.23 21.34 6.24
C LEU A 22 9.58 21.68 4.78
N GLU A 23 10.81 22.14 4.53
CA GLU A 23 11.26 22.48 3.17
C GLU A 23 11.29 21.23 2.28
N TYR A 24 11.73 20.09 2.82
CA TYR A 24 11.72 18.81 2.10
C TYR A 24 10.29 18.33 1.84
N SER A 25 9.41 18.41 2.82
CA SER A 25 8.02 17.96 2.72
C SER A 25 7.21 18.78 1.72
N GLU A 26 7.34 20.12 1.74
CA GLU A 26 6.70 21.01 0.76
C GLU A 26 7.17 20.71 -0.67
N ASN A 27 8.46 20.54 -0.88
CA ASN A 27 9.03 20.21 -2.19
C ASN A 27 8.60 18.81 -2.69
N ASN A 28 8.13 17.94 -1.80
CA ASN A 28 7.62 16.62 -2.13
C ASN A 28 6.09 16.53 -2.18
N GLY A 29 5.40 17.66 -2.27
CA GLY A 29 3.94 17.72 -2.48
C GLY A 29 3.11 17.34 -1.26
N MET A 30 3.66 17.41 -0.05
CA MET A 30 2.93 17.20 1.19
C MET A 30 2.25 18.48 1.66
N ASN A 31 1.04 18.38 2.20
CA ASN A 31 0.33 19.47 2.84
C ASN A 31 0.73 19.55 4.31
N ILE A 32 1.63 20.47 4.65
CA ILE A 32 2.15 20.62 6.01
C ILE A 32 1.35 21.67 6.78
N ASP A 33 0.82 21.28 7.94
CA ASP A 33 0.28 22.21 8.93
C ASP A 33 1.42 23.06 9.51
N GLU A 34 1.42 24.36 9.22
CA GLU A 34 2.48 25.30 9.64
C GLU A 34 2.63 25.41 11.16
N THR A 35 1.61 25.03 11.93
CA THR A 35 1.61 25.12 13.39
C THR A 35 2.23 23.90 14.05
N THR A 36 1.92 22.72 13.52
CA THR A 36 2.34 21.43 14.09
C THR A 36 3.53 20.81 13.37
N GLY A 37 3.80 21.24 12.13
CA GLY A 37 4.83 20.67 11.28
C GLY A 37 4.51 19.26 10.77
N ILE A 38 3.26 18.82 10.89
CA ILE A 38 2.80 17.51 10.48
C ILE A 38 2.01 17.65 9.18
N ASP A 39 2.21 16.74 8.24
CA ASP A 39 1.37 16.61 7.04
C ASP A 39 -0.10 16.46 7.44
N ASP A 40 -1.01 17.22 6.78
CA ASP A 40 -2.45 17.17 7.05
C ASP A 40 -3.01 15.75 7.00
N TYR A 41 -2.44 14.90 6.15
CA TYR A 41 -2.80 13.50 6.01
C TYR A 41 -1.85 12.54 6.76
N LYS A 42 -1.02 13.05 7.67
CA LYS A 42 -0.07 12.26 8.49
C LYS A 42 0.86 11.36 7.68
N THR A 43 1.21 11.78 6.45
CA THR A 43 2.17 11.08 5.61
C THR A 43 3.58 11.43 6.05
N GLU A 44 4.40 10.43 6.32
CA GLU A 44 5.82 10.63 6.61
C GLU A 44 6.56 11.14 5.37
N PRO A 45 7.69 11.88 5.52
CA PRO A 45 8.48 12.35 4.41
C PRO A 45 8.92 11.22 3.48
N VAL A 46 8.81 11.46 2.18
CA VAL A 46 9.23 10.51 1.16
C VAL A 46 10.75 10.55 1.03
N PRO A 47 11.44 9.40 0.99
CA PRO A 47 12.88 9.35 0.76
C PRO A 47 13.28 10.05 -0.54
N GLU A 48 14.43 10.71 -0.54
CA GLU A 48 14.96 11.41 -1.71
C GLU A 48 15.00 10.51 -2.96
N GLY A 49 14.56 11.02 -4.09
CA GLY A 49 14.53 10.31 -5.38
C GLY A 49 13.41 9.28 -5.52
N LYS A 50 12.49 9.19 -4.56
CA LYS A 50 11.29 8.37 -4.68
C LYS A 50 10.09 9.21 -5.13
N PRO A 51 9.09 8.62 -5.82
CA PRO A 51 7.88 9.31 -6.20
C PRO A 51 7.15 9.87 -4.98
N VAL A 52 6.72 11.11 -5.08
CA VAL A 52 5.93 11.78 -4.04
C VAL A 52 4.46 11.40 -4.15
N PRO A 53 3.71 11.37 -3.03
CA PRO A 53 2.28 11.14 -3.07
C PRO A 53 1.56 12.29 -3.79
N VAL A 54 0.52 11.94 -4.53
CA VAL A 54 -0.39 12.90 -5.16
C VAL A 54 -1.76 12.70 -4.56
N GLU A 55 -2.41 13.78 -4.14
CA GLU A 55 -3.74 13.69 -3.57
C GLU A 55 -4.73 13.17 -4.63
N PRO A 56 -5.62 12.22 -4.33
CA PRO A 56 -6.51 11.63 -5.32
C PRO A 56 -7.35 12.65 -6.11
N GLN A 57 -7.76 13.75 -5.46
CA GLN A 57 -8.51 14.82 -6.10
C GLN A 57 -7.67 15.67 -7.06
N ASP A 58 -6.34 15.66 -6.93
CA ASP A 58 -5.40 16.44 -7.73
C ASP A 58 -4.72 15.59 -8.82
N ALA A 59 -5.04 14.30 -8.85
CA ALA A 59 -4.47 13.38 -9.82
C ALA A 59 -4.91 13.73 -11.25
N VAL A 60 -3.95 13.80 -12.16
CA VAL A 60 -4.20 14.04 -13.59
C VAL A 60 -3.87 12.77 -14.34
N ILE A 61 -4.90 12.14 -14.90
CA ILE A 61 -4.76 10.94 -15.74
C ILE A 61 -4.73 11.35 -17.19
N GLU A 62 -3.65 11.02 -17.87
CA GLU A 62 -3.50 11.29 -19.30
C GLU A 62 -4.09 10.14 -20.14
N SER A 63 -4.41 10.41 -21.40
CA SER A 63 -4.89 9.38 -22.34
C SER A 63 -3.77 8.48 -22.90
N LYS A 64 -2.56 8.61 -22.39
CA LYS A 64 -1.39 7.82 -22.82
C LYS A 64 -1.42 6.47 -22.12
N GLU A 65 -1.59 5.41 -22.89
CA GLU A 65 -1.50 4.03 -22.42
C GLU A 65 -0.05 3.60 -22.24
N LEU A 66 0.22 2.99 -21.11
CA LEU A 66 1.51 2.41 -20.71
C LEU A 66 1.29 0.98 -20.24
N THR A 67 2.35 0.25 -19.99
CA THR A 67 2.27 -1.11 -19.45
C THR A 67 3.17 -1.29 -18.25
N CYS A 68 2.72 -2.09 -17.30
CA CYS A 68 3.54 -2.54 -16.17
C CYS A 68 3.32 -4.04 -15.92
N THR A 69 4.08 -4.60 -15.02
CA THR A 69 3.86 -5.95 -14.52
C THR A 69 3.15 -5.86 -13.16
N LEU A 70 2.04 -6.58 -13.03
CA LEU A 70 1.26 -6.66 -11.80
C LEU A 70 1.22 -8.11 -11.29
N ALA A 71 1.35 -8.28 -10.00
CA ALA A 71 1.11 -9.54 -9.29
C ALA A 71 0.47 -9.27 -7.92
N VAL A 72 -0.39 -10.20 -7.45
CA VAL A 72 -0.89 -10.19 -6.07
C VAL A 72 -0.53 -11.51 -5.41
N ARG A 73 0.16 -11.42 -4.28
CA ARG A 73 0.76 -12.58 -3.61
C ARG A 73 0.43 -12.58 -2.12
N CYS A 74 0.24 -13.79 -1.59
CA CYS A 74 0.08 -14.06 -0.16
C CYS A 74 1.06 -15.16 0.31
N ASP A 75 2.17 -15.33 -0.38
CA ASP A 75 3.15 -16.40 -0.12
C ASP A 75 3.77 -16.32 1.28
N THR A 76 3.84 -15.14 1.90
CA THR A 76 4.27 -15.01 3.30
C THR A 76 3.36 -15.72 4.30
N ILE A 77 2.09 -15.95 3.93
CA ILE A 77 1.16 -16.75 4.75
C ILE A 77 1.59 -18.21 4.79
N LEU A 78 2.17 -18.75 3.71
CA LEU A 78 2.57 -20.15 3.64
C LEU A 78 3.58 -20.52 4.74
N ASP A 79 4.46 -19.58 5.11
CA ASP A 79 5.41 -19.78 6.21
C ASP A 79 4.78 -19.53 7.59
N ASN A 80 3.55 -19.00 7.62
CA ASN A 80 2.85 -18.57 8.83
C ASN A 80 1.44 -19.19 8.97
N MET A 81 1.15 -20.30 8.32
CA MET A 81 -0.17 -20.95 8.29
C MET A 81 -0.75 -21.25 9.68
N LEU A 82 0.09 -21.40 10.70
CA LEU A 82 -0.37 -21.65 12.08
C LEU A 82 -1.06 -20.43 12.72
N TRP A 83 -0.80 -19.22 12.19
CA TRP A 83 -1.43 -17.98 12.64
C TRP A 83 -2.74 -17.69 11.91
N LEU A 84 -2.93 -18.32 10.74
CA LEU A 84 -4.15 -18.19 9.96
C LEU A 84 -5.26 -19.05 10.54
N ASP A 85 -6.49 -18.51 10.58
CA ASP A 85 -7.66 -19.32 10.93
C ASP A 85 -7.80 -20.52 9.99
N LYS A 86 -8.02 -21.68 10.56
CA LYS A 86 -8.12 -22.95 9.81
C LYS A 86 -9.23 -22.93 8.76
N GLU A 87 -10.30 -22.20 9.00
CA GLU A 87 -11.40 -22.05 8.04
C GLU A 87 -10.98 -21.32 6.78
N LYS A 88 -9.88 -20.56 6.84
CA LYS A 88 -9.32 -19.80 5.71
C LYS A 88 -8.15 -20.50 5.00
N TRP A 89 -7.71 -21.66 5.48
CA TRP A 89 -6.57 -22.36 4.88
C TRP A 89 -6.78 -22.72 3.42
N GLU A 90 -8.01 -23.06 3.03
CA GLU A 90 -8.35 -23.39 1.64
C GLU A 90 -8.36 -22.16 0.70
N LEU A 91 -8.38 -20.95 1.25
CA LEU A 91 -8.33 -19.71 0.48
C LEU A 91 -6.90 -19.34 0.05
N VAL A 92 -5.89 -19.92 0.70
CA VAL A 92 -4.48 -19.66 0.40
C VAL A 92 -4.04 -20.59 -0.74
N PRO A 93 -3.71 -20.02 -1.92
CA PRO A 93 -3.15 -20.83 -3.01
C PRO A 93 -1.86 -21.53 -2.58
N SER A 94 -1.63 -22.76 -3.04
CA SER A 94 -0.47 -23.56 -2.65
C SER A 94 0.88 -22.94 -3.03
N ASP A 95 0.88 -22.03 -4.00
CA ASP A 95 2.04 -21.24 -4.44
C ASP A 95 2.02 -19.80 -3.91
N GLY A 96 1.01 -19.46 -3.10
CA GLY A 96 0.84 -18.11 -2.55
C GLY A 96 0.50 -17.05 -3.59
N VAL A 97 0.01 -17.42 -4.77
CA VAL A 97 -0.26 -16.48 -5.87
C VAL A 97 -1.76 -16.32 -6.08
N ILE A 98 -2.31 -15.16 -5.73
CA ILE A 98 -3.73 -14.81 -5.94
C ILE A 98 -3.94 -14.30 -7.38
N PHE A 99 -3.09 -13.38 -7.82
CA PHE A 99 -3.07 -12.87 -9.19
C PHE A 99 -1.69 -13.09 -9.76
N LYS A 100 -1.62 -13.94 -10.80
CA LYS A 100 -0.36 -14.32 -11.40
C LYS A 100 0.29 -13.13 -12.09
N GLU A 101 1.60 -13.01 -11.93
CA GLU A 101 2.39 -11.97 -12.59
C GLU A 101 2.12 -11.94 -14.09
N GLN A 102 1.68 -10.79 -14.57
CA GLN A 102 1.42 -10.54 -15.98
C GLN A 102 1.53 -9.07 -16.31
N THR A 103 1.73 -8.78 -17.59
CA THR A 103 1.71 -7.43 -18.12
C THR A 103 0.28 -6.93 -18.20
N VAL A 104 0.03 -5.75 -17.66
CA VAL A 104 -1.26 -5.06 -17.66
C VAL A 104 -1.07 -3.64 -18.21
N GLU A 105 -2.15 -3.10 -18.79
CA GLU A 105 -2.18 -1.73 -19.31
C GLU A 105 -2.63 -0.77 -18.21
N PHE A 106 -2.07 0.44 -18.21
CA PHE A 106 -2.48 1.53 -17.33
C PHE A 106 -2.37 2.87 -18.07
N TYR A 107 -3.02 3.90 -17.56
CA TYR A 107 -2.92 5.26 -18.07
C TYR A 107 -1.89 6.06 -17.26
N ASP A 108 -1.09 6.88 -17.94
CA ASP A 108 -0.10 7.75 -17.32
C ASP A 108 -0.80 8.66 -16.27
N GLY A 109 -0.39 8.57 -15.01
CA GLY A 109 -1.02 9.25 -13.89
C GLY A 109 -2.14 8.44 -13.19
N GLU A 110 -2.48 7.24 -13.65
CA GLU A 110 -3.39 6.35 -12.95
C GLU A 110 -2.77 5.87 -11.62
N SER A 111 -3.58 5.77 -10.56
CA SER A 111 -3.04 5.30 -9.28
C SER A 111 -2.83 3.78 -9.25
N VAL A 112 -1.92 3.32 -8.39
CA VAL A 112 -1.76 1.88 -8.12
C VAL A 112 -3.07 1.26 -7.65
N PHE A 113 -3.88 2.00 -6.88
CA PHE A 113 -5.17 1.54 -6.42
C PHE A 113 -6.17 1.33 -7.57
N ASP A 114 -6.29 2.29 -8.49
CA ASP A 114 -7.23 2.20 -9.61
C ASP A 114 -6.87 1.04 -10.54
N LEU A 115 -5.58 0.89 -10.83
CA LEU A 115 -5.07 -0.25 -11.59
C LEU A 115 -5.40 -1.58 -10.90
N LEU A 116 -5.09 -1.70 -9.60
CA LEU A 116 -5.35 -2.92 -8.84
C LEU A 116 -6.84 -3.25 -8.81
N GLN A 117 -7.69 -2.26 -8.49
CA GLN A 117 -9.15 -2.45 -8.46
C GLN A 117 -9.69 -2.93 -9.79
N ARG A 118 -9.23 -2.33 -10.90
CA ARG A 118 -9.64 -2.72 -12.25
C ARG A 118 -9.25 -4.16 -12.57
N GLU A 119 -8.01 -4.55 -12.28
CA GLU A 119 -7.51 -5.89 -12.59
C GLU A 119 -8.15 -6.96 -11.69
N MET A 120 -8.40 -6.68 -10.41
CA MET A 120 -9.12 -7.59 -9.52
C MET A 120 -10.56 -7.80 -10.01
N LYS A 121 -11.24 -6.73 -10.41
CA LYS A 121 -12.59 -6.81 -10.98
C LYS A 121 -12.63 -7.61 -12.29
N ASN A 122 -11.69 -7.36 -13.22
CA ASN A 122 -11.61 -8.06 -14.50
C ASN A 122 -11.37 -9.57 -14.28
N SER A 123 -10.55 -9.91 -13.30
CA SER A 123 -10.20 -11.29 -12.94
C SER A 123 -11.21 -11.95 -12.01
N LYS A 124 -12.27 -11.24 -11.59
CA LYS A 124 -13.29 -11.70 -10.63
C LYS A 124 -12.68 -12.11 -9.29
N ILE A 125 -11.63 -11.46 -8.88
CA ILE A 125 -11.02 -11.61 -7.58
C ILE A 125 -11.67 -10.61 -6.64
N HIS A 126 -12.18 -11.11 -5.50
CA HIS A 126 -12.77 -10.25 -4.47
C HIS A 126 -11.72 -9.32 -3.88
N MET A 127 -12.09 -8.05 -3.72
CA MET A 127 -11.25 -7.03 -3.10
C MET A 127 -12.15 -6.10 -2.27
N GLU A 128 -11.77 -5.89 -1.03
CA GLU A 128 -12.38 -4.92 -0.13
C GLU A 128 -11.39 -3.84 0.27
N PHE A 129 -11.91 -2.63 0.43
CA PHE A 129 -11.12 -1.47 0.81
C PHE A 129 -12.00 -0.43 1.50
N GLU A 130 -11.39 0.39 2.32
CA GLU A 130 -12.01 1.54 2.96
C GLU A 130 -11.29 2.84 2.57
N ASN A 131 -12.04 3.91 2.36
CA ASN A 131 -11.44 5.24 2.24
C ASN A 131 -11.14 5.79 3.62
N THR A 132 -9.86 6.06 3.89
CA THR A 132 -9.40 6.55 5.17
C THR A 132 -9.16 8.07 5.09
N PRO A 133 -10.10 8.91 5.58
CA PRO A 133 -9.99 10.37 5.45
C PRO A 133 -8.74 10.95 6.10
N MET A 134 -8.28 10.32 7.20
CA MET A 134 -7.08 10.74 7.93
C MET A 134 -5.82 10.72 7.07
N TYR A 135 -5.74 9.80 6.10
CA TYR A 135 -4.60 9.67 5.20
C TYR A 135 -4.95 10.04 3.76
N ASN A 136 -6.17 10.50 3.52
CA ASN A 136 -6.73 10.76 2.19
C ASN A 136 -6.40 9.64 1.19
N SER A 137 -6.56 8.41 1.62
CA SER A 137 -6.11 7.24 0.87
C SER A 137 -7.08 6.08 0.99
N ALA A 138 -7.11 5.24 -0.03
CA ALA A 138 -7.75 3.93 0.05
C ALA A 138 -6.87 2.96 0.84
N TYR A 139 -7.47 2.29 1.81
CA TYR A 139 -6.87 1.23 2.60
C TYR A 139 -7.41 -0.11 2.14
N ILE A 140 -6.54 -1.04 1.78
CA ILE A 140 -6.91 -2.37 1.31
C ILE A 140 -7.13 -3.28 2.51
N GLU A 141 -8.38 -3.65 2.75
CA GLU A 141 -8.78 -4.54 3.85
C GLU A 141 -8.58 -6.02 3.48
N GLY A 142 -8.93 -6.40 2.24
CA GLY A 142 -8.87 -7.80 1.82
C GLY A 142 -8.75 -8.00 0.32
N ILE A 143 -8.05 -9.06 -0.09
CA ILE A 143 -7.97 -9.54 -1.48
C ILE A 143 -8.12 -11.06 -1.47
N GLY A 144 -8.99 -11.62 -2.34
CA GLY A 144 -9.19 -13.06 -2.44
C GLY A 144 -9.77 -13.68 -1.17
N ASN A 145 -10.55 -12.91 -0.41
CA ASN A 145 -11.12 -13.26 0.89
C ASN A 145 -10.08 -13.50 2.01
N LEU A 146 -8.84 -13.02 1.79
CA LEU A 146 -7.82 -12.92 2.83
C LEU A 146 -7.74 -11.47 3.28
N TYR A 147 -7.97 -11.24 4.58
CA TYR A 147 -8.10 -9.91 5.17
C TYR A 147 -6.89 -9.58 6.05
N GLU A 148 -6.74 -8.30 6.31
CA GLU A 148 -5.85 -7.85 7.39
C GLU A 148 -6.20 -8.56 8.70
N PHE A 149 -5.20 -8.77 9.54
CA PHE A 149 -5.27 -9.49 10.82
C PHE A 149 -5.58 -11.00 10.73
N ASP A 150 -5.90 -11.54 9.56
CA ASP A 150 -6.17 -12.98 9.39
C ASP A 150 -4.98 -13.87 9.76
N CYS A 151 -3.77 -13.37 9.59
CA CYS A 151 -2.52 -14.09 9.90
C CYS A 151 -1.76 -13.44 11.07
N GLY A 152 -2.50 -13.01 12.10
CA GLY A 152 -1.98 -12.34 13.28
C GLY A 152 -2.18 -10.82 13.25
N GLU A 153 -2.10 -10.19 14.44
CA GLU A 153 -2.46 -8.78 14.68
C GLU A 153 -1.71 -7.74 13.84
N LEU A 154 -0.56 -8.11 13.28
CA LEU A 154 0.27 -7.23 12.46
C LEU A 154 0.24 -7.62 10.97
N SER A 155 -0.59 -8.58 10.57
CA SER A 155 -0.72 -8.94 9.17
C SER A 155 -1.62 -7.94 8.44
N GLY A 156 -1.24 -7.62 7.19
CA GLY A 156 -1.99 -6.71 6.35
C GLY A 156 -1.45 -6.69 4.92
N TRP A 157 -2.22 -6.06 4.05
CA TRP A 157 -1.82 -5.91 2.66
C TRP A 157 -0.84 -4.75 2.50
N MET A 158 0.26 -5.02 1.82
CA MET A 158 1.28 -4.03 1.47
C MET A 158 1.48 -4.01 -0.04
N TYR A 159 1.86 -2.87 -0.58
CA TYR A 159 2.25 -2.78 -1.98
C TYR A 159 3.68 -2.32 -2.14
N LYS A 160 4.32 -2.73 -3.22
CA LYS A 160 5.63 -2.23 -3.63
C LYS A 160 5.65 -1.93 -5.13
N VAL A 161 6.43 -0.95 -5.50
CA VAL A 161 6.68 -0.58 -6.90
C VAL A 161 8.19 -0.56 -7.13
N ASN A 162 8.67 -1.34 -8.11
CA ASN A 162 10.09 -1.46 -8.42
C ASN A 162 10.95 -1.71 -7.16
N ASP A 163 10.55 -2.73 -6.35
CA ASP A 163 11.21 -3.16 -5.11
C ASP A 163 11.23 -2.14 -3.95
N TRP A 164 10.56 -1.01 -4.09
CA TRP A 164 10.33 -0.06 -3.01
C TRP A 164 8.92 -0.20 -2.43
N PHE A 165 8.83 -0.20 -1.09
CA PHE A 165 7.58 -0.12 -0.35
C PHE A 165 7.29 1.35 -0.02
N PRO A 166 6.34 2.00 -0.70
CA PRO A 166 5.97 3.37 -0.37
C PRO A 166 5.39 3.47 1.05
N ASN A 167 5.69 4.57 1.71
CA ASN A 167 5.20 4.88 3.06
C ASN A 167 3.87 5.65 3.06
N TYR A 168 3.12 5.59 1.96
CA TYR A 168 1.80 6.19 1.80
C TYR A 168 0.87 5.26 1.01
N GLY A 169 -0.44 5.53 1.07
CA GLY A 169 -1.45 4.66 0.48
C GLY A 169 -1.38 4.57 -1.05
N CYS A 170 -1.76 3.42 -1.59
CA CYS A 170 -1.65 3.09 -3.00
C CYS A 170 -2.51 3.96 -3.94
N SER A 171 -3.55 4.62 -3.43
CA SER A 171 -4.36 5.59 -4.19
C SER A 171 -3.67 6.94 -4.39
N ARG A 172 -2.59 7.20 -3.64
CA ARG A 172 -1.75 8.40 -3.76
C ARG A 172 -0.47 8.16 -4.58
N TYR A 173 -0.21 6.94 -5.01
CA TYR A 173 0.92 6.60 -5.89
C TYR A 173 0.49 6.62 -7.35
N GLN A 174 0.97 7.61 -8.10
CA GLN A 174 0.69 7.74 -9.52
C GLN A 174 1.73 6.98 -10.36
N LEU A 175 1.25 6.11 -11.24
CA LEU A 175 2.06 5.35 -12.21
C LEU A 175 2.46 6.25 -13.39
N LYS A 176 3.70 6.09 -13.86
CA LYS A 176 4.26 6.88 -14.97
C LYS A 176 5.11 6.02 -15.88
#